data_ec055dbe12bccf44d5962ac650fcb7a0
#
_entry.id   ec055dbe12bccf44d5962ac650fcb7a0
#
_cell.length_a   1.000
_cell.length_b   1.000
_cell.length_c   1.000
_cell.angle_alpha   90.00
_cell.angle_beta   90.00
_cell.angle_gamma   90.00
#
_symmetry.space_group_name_H-M   'P 1'
#
loop_
_entity.id
_entity.type
_entity.pdbx_description
1 polymer ?
#
loop_
_entity_poly.entity_id
_entity_poly.type
_entity_poly.pdbx_seq_one_letter_code
_entity_poly.pdbx_strand_id
1 'polypeptide(L)'
;MKMIILIAKDHDADMITQTLTSAEYRVTRVASTGGFLRSGVVTLLLGVDDDRVDDAIGLVKSKLSSSSGEKRATLFVVPVERFEQV
;
A
#
# COMPACT_ATOMS: atom_id res chain seq x y z
N MET A 1 13.18 -4.91 -8.70
CA MET A 1 12.23 -3.98 -8.08
C MET A 1 10.81 -4.43 -8.29
N LYS A 2 10.00 -4.29 -7.29
CA LYS A 2 8.58 -4.60 -7.36
C LYS A 2 7.78 -3.36 -7.00
N MET A 3 6.54 -3.31 -7.45
CA MET A 3 5.60 -2.29 -7.01
C MET A 3 4.47 -2.97 -6.24
N ILE A 4 4.20 -2.47 -5.05
CA ILE A 4 3.07 -2.89 -4.25
C ILE A 4 1.94 -1.90 -4.48
N ILE A 5 0.79 -2.41 -4.90
CA ILE A 5 -0.43 -1.63 -5.06
C ILE A 5 -1.36 -2.05 -3.95
N LEU A 6 -1.68 -1.12 -3.07
CA LEU A 6 -2.49 -1.41 -1.89
C LEU A 6 -3.74 -0.57 -1.91
N ILE A 7 -4.89 -1.21 -1.72
CA ILE A 7 -6.19 -0.55 -1.72
C ILE A 7 -6.82 -0.76 -0.35
N ALA A 8 -7.14 0.33 0.33
CA ALA A 8 -7.68 0.28 1.68
C ALA A 8 -8.60 1.47 1.91
N LYS A 9 -9.37 1.42 3.00
CA LYS A 9 -10.20 2.56 3.41
C LYS A 9 -9.31 3.72 3.85
N ASP A 10 -9.81 4.95 3.71
CA ASP A 10 -9.06 6.16 4.06
C ASP A 10 -8.38 6.07 5.43
N HIS A 11 -9.15 5.68 6.43
CA HIS A 11 -8.63 5.58 7.79
C HIS A 11 -7.47 4.61 7.90
N ASP A 12 -7.61 3.44 7.27
CA ASP A 12 -6.56 2.43 7.28
C ASP A 12 -5.37 2.88 6.44
N ALA A 13 -5.61 3.56 5.32
CA ALA A 13 -4.55 4.05 4.45
C ALA A 13 -3.66 5.07 5.16
N ASP A 14 -4.24 5.94 5.99
CA ASP A 14 -3.47 6.92 6.76
C ASP A 14 -2.52 6.22 7.72
N MET A 15 -3.02 5.23 8.44
CA MET A 15 -2.23 4.46 9.39
C MET A 15 -1.12 3.67 8.68
N ILE A 16 -1.45 3.04 7.57
CA ILE A 16 -0.50 2.27 6.78
C ILE A 16 0.60 3.18 6.22
N THR A 17 0.22 4.33 5.68
CA THR A 17 1.17 5.30 5.13
C THR A 17 2.17 5.73 6.20
N GLN A 18 1.68 6.05 7.39
CA GLN A 18 2.53 6.48 8.49
C GLN A 18 3.49 5.37 8.92
N THR A 19 3.00 4.14 9.00
CA THR A 19 3.81 2.98 9.37
C THR A 19 4.92 2.73 8.35
N LEU A 20 4.58 2.74 7.07
CA LEU A 20 5.54 2.48 6.01
C LEU A 20 6.55 3.60 5.86
N THR A 21 6.11 4.86 5.98
CA THR A 21 7.01 6.01 5.89
C THR A 21 8.00 6.00 7.06
N SER A 22 7.55 5.63 8.25
CA SER A 22 8.43 5.51 9.41
C SER A 22 9.49 4.43 9.24
N ALA A 23 9.21 3.42 8.43
CA ALA A 23 10.15 2.35 8.10
C ALA A 23 10.96 2.68 6.84
N GLU A 24 10.92 3.92 6.41
CA GLU A 24 11.70 4.47 5.28
C GLU A 24 11.25 3.96 3.90
N TYR A 25 10.02 3.52 3.79
CA TYR A 25 9.43 3.24 2.48
C TYR A 25 8.83 4.51 1.91
N ARG A 26 8.90 4.66 0.59
CA ARG A 26 8.25 5.76 -0.11
C ARG A 26 6.86 5.32 -0.55
N VAL A 27 5.87 6.09 -0.15
CA VAL A 27 4.48 5.78 -0.45
C VAL A 27 3.88 6.92 -1.26
N THR A 28 3.29 6.59 -2.41
CA THR A 28 2.55 7.53 -3.22
C THR A 28 1.07 7.24 -3.06
N ARG A 29 0.31 8.25 -2.66
CA ARG A 29 -1.13 8.15 -2.51
C ARG A 29 -1.79 8.61 -3.81
N VAL A 30 -2.64 7.75 -4.38
CA VAL A 30 -3.38 8.08 -5.59
C VAL A 30 -4.73 8.64 -5.18
N ALA A 31 -4.99 9.89 -5.56
CA ALA A 31 -6.26 10.51 -5.25
C ALA A 31 -7.38 9.84 -6.02
N SER A 32 -8.48 9.58 -5.33
CA SER A 32 -9.67 9.06 -5.98
C SER A 32 -10.30 10.18 -6.80
N THR A 33 -10.47 9.92 -8.10
CA THR A 33 -11.15 10.86 -8.97
C THR A 33 -12.39 10.19 -9.52
N GLY A 34 -13.53 10.66 -9.09
CA GLY A 34 -14.87 10.32 -9.60
C GLY A 34 -15.07 8.88 -10.05
N GLY A 35 -15.96 8.15 -9.62
CA GLY A 35 -16.49 6.92 -10.17
C GLY A 35 -15.57 5.70 -10.31
N PHE A 36 -14.26 5.87 -10.38
CA PHE A 36 -13.36 4.75 -10.60
C PHE A 36 -13.13 3.96 -9.31
N LEU A 37 -12.94 4.65 -8.20
CA LEU A 37 -12.78 4.03 -6.90
C LEU A 37 -13.97 4.37 -6.03
N ARG A 38 -14.31 3.45 -5.15
CA ARG A 38 -15.41 3.66 -4.20
C ARG A 38 -15.05 4.81 -3.26
N SER A 39 -16.06 5.57 -2.87
CA SER A 39 -15.89 6.63 -1.87
C SER A 39 -15.27 6.05 -0.59
N GLY A 40 -14.30 6.75 -0.03
CA GLY A 40 -13.64 6.33 1.21
C GLY A 40 -12.55 5.30 1.03
N VAL A 41 -12.22 4.95 -0.22
CA VAL A 41 -11.16 3.98 -0.54
C VAL A 41 -10.00 4.71 -1.20
N VAL A 42 -8.78 4.33 -0.84
CA VAL A 42 -7.55 4.97 -1.31
C VAL A 42 -6.61 3.91 -1.86
N THR A 43 -5.90 4.26 -2.91
CA THR A 43 -4.83 3.43 -3.48
C THR A 43 -3.48 4.01 -3.10
N LEU A 44 -2.60 3.15 -2.58
CA LEU A 44 -1.23 3.50 -2.27
C LEU A 44 -0.29 2.71 -3.18
N LEU A 45 0.75 3.37 -3.67
CA LEU A 45 1.77 2.74 -4.50
C LEU A 45 3.12 2.81 -3.80
N LEU A 46 3.82 1.68 -3.75
CA LEU A 46 5.17 1.59 -3.18
C LEU A 46 6.09 0.90 -4.17
N GLY A 47 7.22 1.53 -4.49
CA GLY A 47 8.31 0.84 -5.17
C GLY A 47 9.24 0.26 -4.11
N VAL A 48 9.54 -1.03 -4.18
CA VAL A 48 10.39 -1.69 -3.18
C VAL A 48 11.38 -2.62 -3.86
N ASP A 49 12.53 -2.82 -3.22
CA ASP A 49 13.46 -3.85 -3.67
C ASP A 49 12.87 -5.22 -3.44
N ASP A 50 13.26 -6.18 -4.28
CA ASP A 50 12.70 -7.52 -4.22
C ASP A 50 12.81 -8.16 -2.84
N ASP A 51 13.93 -7.91 -2.15
CA ASP A 51 14.18 -8.48 -0.81
C ASP A 51 13.44 -7.76 0.31
N ARG A 52 12.73 -6.66 0.02
CA ARG A 52 11.98 -5.93 1.02
C ARG A 52 10.46 -6.07 0.88
N VAL A 53 10.01 -6.83 -0.12
CA VAL A 53 8.57 -7.02 -0.35
C VAL A 53 7.89 -7.63 0.87
N ASP A 54 8.46 -8.72 1.39
CA ASP A 54 7.86 -9.42 2.53
C ASP A 54 7.86 -8.57 3.79
N ASP A 55 8.90 -7.75 3.99
CA ASP A 55 8.96 -6.84 5.12
C ASP A 55 7.82 -5.81 5.06
N ALA A 56 7.64 -5.20 3.89
CA ALA A 56 6.60 -4.20 3.70
C ALA A 56 5.21 -4.81 3.92
N ILE A 57 4.96 -5.98 3.35
CA ILE A 57 3.68 -6.68 3.51
C ILE A 57 3.45 -7.03 4.98
N GLY A 58 4.50 -7.48 5.67
CA GLY A 58 4.42 -7.81 7.10
C GLY A 58 4.01 -6.62 7.95
N LEU A 59 4.56 -5.43 7.65
CA LEU A 59 4.19 -4.20 8.34
C LEU A 59 2.72 -3.87 8.15
N VAL A 60 2.23 -3.99 6.91
CA VAL A 60 0.82 -3.73 6.61
C VAL A 60 -0.07 -4.70 7.37
N LYS A 61 0.25 -5.99 7.31
CA LYS A 61 -0.53 -7.02 8.00
C LYS A 61 -0.59 -6.78 9.50
N SER A 62 0.53 -6.40 10.11
CA SER A 62 0.59 -6.19 11.55
C SER A 62 -0.32 -5.04 12.01
N LYS A 63 -0.49 -4.02 11.15
CA LYS A 63 -1.34 -2.88 11.46
C LYS A 63 -2.81 -3.14 11.17
N LEU A 64 -3.10 -4.06 10.27
CA LEU A 64 -4.48 -4.37 9.88
C LEU A 64 -5.01 -5.65 10.51
N SER A 65 -4.21 -6.34 11.31
CA SER A 65 -4.69 -7.56 11.94
C SER A 65 -5.91 -7.26 12.81
N SER A 66 -6.90 -8.11 12.71
CA SER A 66 -8.18 -7.91 13.36
C SER A 66 -8.62 -9.23 13.96
N SER A 67 -9.17 -9.18 15.17
CA SER A 67 -9.69 -10.37 15.84
C SER A 67 -10.91 -10.96 15.13
N SER A 68 -11.57 -10.18 14.29
CA SER A 68 -12.72 -10.65 13.52
C SER A 68 -12.35 -11.44 12.28
N GLY A 69 -11.07 -11.38 11.86
CA GLY A 69 -10.63 -12.01 10.62
C GLY A 69 -11.09 -11.31 9.36
N GLU A 70 -11.69 -10.15 9.49
CA GLU A 70 -12.16 -9.39 8.33
C GLU A 70 -11.00 -8.90 7.47
N LYS A 71 -11.16 -8.97 6.16
CA LYS A 71 -10.17 -8.45 5.22
C LYS A 71 -10.36 -6.94 5.07
N ARG A 72 -9.31 -6.17 5.33
CA ARG A 72 -9.36 -4.71 5.36
C ARG A 72 -8.61 -4.05 4.21
N ALA A 73 -7.82 -4.80 3.46
CA ALA A 73 -7.05 -4.25 2.36
C ALA A 73 -6.83 -5.29 1.28
N THR A 74 -6.69 -4.81 0.05
CA THR A 74 -6.29 -5.63 -1.08
C THR A 74 -4.91 -5.19 -1.52
N LEU A 75 -4.03 -6.14 -1.80
CA LEU A 75 -2.65 -5.85 -2.11
C LEU A 75 -2.22 -6.66 -3.33
N PHE A 76 -1.60 -5.97 -4.29
CA PHE A 76 -1.00 -6.58 -5.44
C PHE A 76 0.50 -6.32 -5.44
N VAL A 77 1.29 -7.29 -5.88
CA VAL A 77 2.73 -7.10 -6.08
C VAL A 77 3.00 -7.37 -7.54
N VAL A 78 3.54 -6.38 -8.24
CA VAL A 78 3.83 -6.49 -9.66
C VAL A 78 5.30 -6.21 -9.93
N PRO A 79 5.90 -6.88 -10.92
CA PRO A 79 7.28 -6.58 -11.29
C PRO A 79 7.37 -5.21 -11.97
N VAL A 80 8.48 -4.50 -11.73
CA VAL A 80 8.77 -3.23 -12.38
C VAL A 80 9.95 -3.46 -13.31
N GLU A 81 9.70 -3.36 -14.61
CA GLU A 81 10.75 -3.55 -15.61
C GLU A 81 11.62 -2.31 -15.74
N ARG A 82 11.03 -1.14 -15.52
CA ARG A 82 11.74 0.11 -15.69
C ARG A 82 11.17 1.17 -14.77
N PHE A 83 12.06 1.93 -14.14
CA PHE A 83 11.71 3.03 -13.26
C PHE A 83 12.51 4.26 -13.70
N GLU A 84 11.82 5.37 -13.92
CA GLU A 84 12.46 6.62 -14.30
C GLU A 84 11.84 7.78 -13.57
N GLN A 85 12.68 8.70 -13.14
CA GLN A 85 12.26 10.02 -12.67
C GLN A 85 12.72 11.03 -13.71
N VAL A 86 11.81 11.83 -14.20
CA VAL A 86 12.07 12.75 -15.30
C VAL A 86 12.01 14.20 -14.84
#